data_0dbd9ecbda5745f381071d3bbe8471df
#
_entry.id   0dbd9ecbda5745f381071d3bbe8471df
#
_cell.length_a   1.000
_cell.length_b   1.000
_cell.length_c   1.000
_cell.angle_alpha   90.00
_cell.angle_beta   90.00
_cell.angle_gamma   90.00
#
_symmetry.space_group_name_H-M   'P 1'
#
loop_
_entity.id
_entity.type
_entity.pdbx_description
1 polymer ?
#
loop_
_entity_poly.entity_id
_entity_poly.type
_entity_poly.pdbx_seq_one_letter_code
_entity_poly.pdbx_strand_id
1 'polypeptide(L)'
;MTEKRVPIRTCIACRREFNKGELLRIVKSKDGGFFVDPSGKADGRGAYICKSPECFKKLNKARLLDRVFKTPVPQEVYAKIEEELVENAE
;
A
#
# COMPACT_ATOMS: atom_id res chain seq x y z
N MET A 1 12.60 24.79 -18.08
CA MET A 1 12.64 24.25 -16.82
C MET A 1 11.87 22.97 -16.72
N THR A 2 12.47 22.00 -16.19
CA THR A 2 11.80 20.73 -16.11
C THR A 2 11.39 20.48 -14.72
N GLU A 3 10.12 20.34 -14.54
CA GLU A 3 9.64 19.97 -13.26
C GLU A 3 9.58 18.49 -13.15
N LYS A 4 10.13 17.99 -12.09
CA LYS A 4 9.95 16.59 -11.79
C LYS A 4 8.54 16.39 -11.33
N ARG A 5 7.79 15.71 -12.12
CA ARG A 5 6.44 15.38 -11.71
C ARG A 5 6.52 14.21 -10.78
N VAL A 6 6.05 14.42 -9.56
CA VAL A 6 5.92 13.35 -8.61
C VAL A 6 4.61 12.64 -8.91
N PRO A 7 4.64 11.32 -9.14
CA PRO A 7 3.39 10.61 -9.41
C PRO A 7 2.42 10.71 -8.24
N ILE A 8 1.17 10.93 -8.58
CA ILE A 8 0.11 11.00 -7.58
C ILE A 8 -0.60 9.67 -7.55
N ARG A 9 -0.83 9.16 -6.36
CA ARG A 9 -1.52 7.89 -6.17
C ARG A 9 -2.61 8.05 -5.13
N THR A 10 -3.54 7.13 -5.11
CA THR A 10 -4.69 7.21 -4.22
C THR A 10 -4.61 6.13 -3.16
N CYS A 11 -4.82 6.52 -1.90
CA CYS A 11 -4.93 5.57 -0.80
C CYS A 11 -6.21 4.77 -0.98
N ILE A 12 -6.11 3.44 -0.92
CA ILE A 12 -7.29 2.60 -1.14
C ILE A 12 -8.25 2.63 0.03
N ALA A 13 -7.82 3.15 1.17
CA ALA A 13 -8.66 3.21 2.36
C ALA A 13 -9.42 4.52 2.47
N CYS A 14 -8.73 5.65 2.41
CA CYS A 14 -9.38 6.94 2.56
C CYS A 14 -9.70 7.62 1.24
N ARG A 15 -9.21 7.10 0.15
CA ARG A 15 -9.49 7.61 -1.20
C ARG A 15 -8.93 9.00 -1.46
N ARG A 16 -8.00 9.44 -0.64
CA ARG A 16 -7.32 10.71 -0.85
C ARG A 16 -6.10 10.48 -1.73
N GLU A 17 -5.72 11.54 -2.43
CA GLU A 17 -4.56 11.51 -3.31
C GLU A 17 -3.34 12.05 -2.58
N PHE A 18 -2.20 11.40 -2.81
CA PHE A 18 -0.95 11.77 -2.18
C PHE A 18 0.18 11.58 -3.18
N ASN A 19 1.31 12.21 -2.90
CA ASN A 19 2.52 11.89 -3.64
C ASN A 19 2.90 10.45 -3.36
N LYS A 20 3.38 9.77 -4.38
CA LYS A 20 3.74 8.37 -4.28
C LYS A 20 4.64 8.09 -3.07
N GLY A 21 5.57 9.00 -2.78
CA GLY A 21 6.50 8.81 -1.67
C GLY A 21 5.85 8.90 -0.30
N GLU A 22 4.63 9.41 -0.23
CA GLU A 22 3.92 9.53 1.04
C GLU A 22 3.05 8.32 1.33
N LEU A 23 3.03 7.36 0.42
CA LEU A 23 2.19 6.18 0.55
C LEU A 23 3.04 4.94 0.67
N LEU A 24 2.44 3.92 1.28
CA LEU A 24 3.05 2.61 1.35
C LEU A 24 2.50 1.79 0.19
N ARG A 25 3.38 1.12 -0.53
CA ARG A 25 2.96 0.33 -1.67
C ARG A 25 2.98 -1.15 -1.34
N ILE A 26 1.89 -1.82 -1.62
CA ILE A 26 1.78 -3.27 -1.46
C ILE A 26 1.71 -3.87 -2.85
N VAL A 27 2.55 -4.86 -3.11
CA VAL A 27 2.69 -5.43 -4.45
C VAL A 27 2.28 -6.89 -4.45
N LYS A 28 1.53 -7.26 -5.48
CA LYS A 28 1.28 -8.66 -5.77
C LYS A 28 2.21 -9.05 -6.93
N SER A 29 3.13 -9.94 -6.66
CA SER A 29 4.09 -10.37 -7.67
C SER A 29 3.44 -11.33 -8.65
N LYS A 30 4.15 -11.60 -9.75
CA LYS A 30 3.62 -12.45 -10.79
C LYS A 30 3.38 -13.88 -10.33
N ASP A 31 4.14 -14.33 -9.36
CA ASP A 31 3.99 -15.69 -8.85
C ASP A 31 2.94 -15.77 -7.75
N GLY A 32 2.23 -14.69 -7.50
CA GLY A 32 1.14 -14.69 -6.55
C GLY A 32 1.50 -14.28 -5.14
N GLY A 33 2.76 -13.96 -4.89
CA GLY A 33 3.17 -13.50 -3.57
C GLY A 33 2.83 -12.04 -3.35
N PHE A 34 2.83 -11.64 -2.08
CA PHE A 34 2.55 -10.26 -1.71
C PHE A 34 3.68 -9.73 -0.85
N PHE A 35 4.03 -8.47 -1.02
CA PHE A 35 5.05 -7.85 -0.18
C PHE A 35 4.88 -6.34 -0.16
N VAL A 36 5.47 -5.73 0.86
CA VAL A 36 5.50 -4.27 0.97
C VAL A 36 6.73 -3.80 0.20
N ASP A 37 6.55 -2.83 -0.67
CA ASP A 37 7.62 -2.32 -1.52
C ASP A 37 7.89 -0.86 -1.21
N PRO A 38 8.85 -0.57 -0.32
CA PRO A 38 9.15 0.81 0.02
C PRO A 38 9.82 1.58 -1.12
N SER A 39 10.45 0.88 -2.06
CA SER A 39 11.10 1.55 -3.18
C SER A 39 10.10 2.00 -4.24
N GLY A 40 8.96 1.34 -4.32
CA GLY A 40 7.97 1.66 -5.34
C GLY A 40 8.35 1.23 -6.73
N LYS A 41 9.37 0.40 -6.87
CA LYS A 41 9.90 0.02 -8.18
C LYS A 41 9.69 -1.43 -8.55
N ALA A 42 9.18 -2.24 -7.63
CA ALA A 42 9.01 -3.66 -7.90
C ALA A 42 7.93 -3.88 -8.94
N ASP A 43 8.14 -4.90 -9.77
CA ASP A 43 7.16 -5.27 -10.78
C ASP A 43 5.97 -5.96 -10.14
N GLY A 44 4.79 -5.72 -10.71
CA GLY A 44 3.59 -6.37 -10.25
C GLY A 44 2.48 -5.35 -10.03
N ARG A 45 1.32 -5.85 -9.64
CA ARG A 45 0.21 -4.96 -9.31
C ARG A 45 0.46 -4.33 -7.97
N GLY A 46 0.18 -3.05 -7.86
CA GLY A 46 0.39 -2.33 -6.63
C GLY A 46 -0.87 -1.72 -6.09
N ALA A 47 -0.94 -1.64 -4.78
CA ALA A 47 -1.97 -0.89 -4.09
C ALA A 47 -1.28 0.05 -3.12
N TYR A 48 -1.87 1.21 -2.91
CA TYR A 48 -1.26 2.23 -2.07
C TYR A 48 -2.12 2.52 -0.86
N ILE A 49 -1.49 2.74 0.26
CA ILE A 49 -2.18 3.11 1.49
C ILE A 49 -1.37 4.20 2.17
N CYS A 50 -2.04 5.22 2.70
CA CYS A 50 -1.32 6.24 3.42
C CYS A 50 -0.83 5.71 4.76
N LYS A 51 0.24 6.32 5.26
CA LYS A 51 0.91 5.84 6.46
C LYS A 51 0.18 6.30 7.70
N SER A 52 -1.08 5.93 7.81
CA SER A 52 -1.96 6.33 8.88
C SER A 52 -2.53 5.10 9.56
N PRO A 53 -2.49 5.03 10.89
CA PRO A 53 -3.09 3.89 11.58
C PRO A 53 -4.57 3.74 11.29
N GLU A 54 -5.26 4.85 11.05
CA GLU A 54 -6.68 4.79 10.75
C GLU A 54 -6.95 4.12 9.42
N CYS A 55 -6.12 4.42 8.43
CA CYS A 55 -6.26 3.78 7.12
C CYS A 55 -5.94 2.30 7.22
N PHE A 56 -4.95 1.94 8.03
CA PHE A 56 -4.64 0.53 8.22
C PHE A 56 -5.80 -0.20 8.88
N LYS A 57 -6.42 0.41 9.88
CA LYS A 57 -7.57 -0.23 10.52
C LYS A 57 -8.67 -0.51 9.53
N LYS A 58 -8.95 0.46 8.67
CA LYS A 58 -9.96 0.30 7.64
C LYS A 58 -9.57 -0.78 6.65
N LEU A 59 -8.30 -0.77 6.25
CA LEU A 59 -7.78 -1.75 5.33
C LEU A 59 -7.94 -3.16 5.87
N ASN A 60 -7.56 -3.35 7.13
CA ASN A 60 -7.60 -4.67 7.76
C ASN A 60 -9.03 -5.12 8.00
N LYS A 61 -9.87 -4.23 8.53
CA LYS A 61 -11.23 -4.57 8.88
C LYS A 61 -12.05 -4.97 7.66
N ALA A 62 -11.93 -4.22 6.60
CA ALA A 62 -12.68 -4.47 5.38
C ALA A 62 -11.92 -5.35 4.38
N ARG A 63 -10.72 -5.78 4.72
CA ARG A 63 -9.85 -6.59 3.87
C ARG A 63 -9.78 -6.00 2.47
N LEU A 64 -9.38 -4.72 2.42
CA LEU A 64 -9.40 -3.99 1.16
C LEU A 64 -8.43 -4.53 0.14
N LEU A 65 -7.31 -5.13 0.59
CA LEU A 65 -6.37 -5.73 -0.34
C LEU A 65 -6.98 -6.91 -1.08
N ASP A 66 -7.81 -7.69 -0.38
CA ASP A 66 -8.49 -8.80 -1.04
C ASP A 66 -9.34 -8.29 -2.19
N ARG A 67 -9.99 -7.15 -1.99
CA ARG A 67 -10.85 -6.57 -3.01
C ARG A 67 -10.06 -5.99 -4.17
N VAL A 68 -8.96 -5.31 -3.85
CA VAL A 68 -8.14 -4.67 -4.88
C VAL A 68 -7.47 -5.71 -5.76
N PHE A 69 -6.91 -6.74 -5.16
CA PHE A 69 -6.22 -7.78 -5.91
C PHE A 69 -7.15 -8.90 -6.38
N LYS A 70 -8.40 -8.86 -5.95
CA LYS A 70 -9.41 -9.83 -6.35
C LYS A 70 -9.01 -11.26 -6.01
N THR A 71 -8.34 -11.42 -4.89
CA THR A 71 -7.88 -12.71 -4.41
C THR A 71 -7.69 -12.62 -2.92
N PRO A 72 -7.86 -13.72 -2.18
CA PRO A 72 -7.59 -13.68 -0.73
C PRO A 72 -6.14 -13.32 -0.46
N VAL A 73 -5.92 -12.37 0.43
CA VAL A 73 -4.59 -11.94 0.83
C VAL A 73 -4.32 -12.51 2.21
N PRO A 74 -3.19 -13.21 2.40
CA PRO A 74 -2.89 -13.80 3.71
C PRO A 74 -2.83 -12.77 4.81
N GLN A 75 -3.27 -13.16 6.00
CA GLN A 75 -3.25 -12.26 7.15
C GLN A 75 -1.84 -11.77 7.46
N GLU A 76 -0.83 -12.57 7.20
CA GLU A 76 0.55 -12.16 7.47
C GLU A 76 0.96 -10.96 6.63
N VAL A 77 0.33 -10.76 5.46
CA VAL A 77 0.61 -9.59 4.65
C VAL A 77 0.09 -8.34 5.36
N TYR A 78 -1.11 -8.43 5.92
CA TYR A 78 -1.68 -7.32 6.68
C TYR A 78 -0.81 -7.02 7.91
N ALA A 79 -0.29 -8.05 8.55
CA ALA A 79 0.58 -7.86 9.70
C ALA A 79 1.88 -7.17 9.31
N LYS A 80 2.41 -7.50 8.15
CA LYS A 80 3.62 -6.85 7.64
C LYS A 80 3.40 -5.37 7.42
N ILE A 81 2.23 -5.03 6.87
CA ILE A 81 1.90 -3.63 6.64
C ILE A 81 1.83 -2.88 7.97
N GLU A 82 1.26 -3.51 8.97
CA GLU A 82 1.18 -2.90 10.29
C GLU A 82 2.57 -2.62 10.86
N GLU A 83 3.48 -3.58 10.71
CA GLU A 83 4.85 -3.39 11.14
C GLU A 83 5.50 -2.20 10.46
N GLU A 84 5.31 -2.09 9.15
CA GLU A 84 5.89 -0.99 8.39
C GLU A 84 5.32 0.35 8.84
N LEU A 85 4.04 0.39 9.12
CA LEU A 85 3.41 1.62 9.57
C LEU A 85 3.92 2.04 10.94
N VAL A 86 4.13 1.08 11.83
CA VAL A 86 4.64 1.39 13.17
C VAL A 86 6.07 1.93 13.06
N GLU A 87 6.89 1.33 12.21
CA GLU A 87 8.26 1.79 12.03
C GLU A 87 8.35 3.17 11.44
N ASN A 88 7.38 3.53 10.60
CA ASN A 88 7.37 4.83 9.94
C ASN A 88 6.58 5.89 10.69
N ALA A 89 5.90 5.51 11.75
CA ALA A 89 5.16 6.46 12.56
C ALA A 89 6.09 7.14 13.54
N GLU A 90 6.04 8.43 13.60
CA GLU A 90 6.89 9.20 14.49
C GLU A 90 6.09 9.82 15.59
#